data_5c26823590a63dd6e6aabed8acebec0a
#
_entry.id   5c26823590a63dd6e6aabed8acebec0a
#
_cell.length_a   1.000
_cell.length_b   1.000
_cell.length_c   1.000
_cell.angle_alpha   90.00
_cell.angle_beta   90.00
_cell.angle_gamma   90.00
#
_symmetry.space_group_name_H-M   'P 1'
#
loop_
_entity.id
_entity.type
_entity.pdbx_description
1 polymer ?
#
loop_
_entity_poly.entity_id
_entity_poly.type
_entity_poly.pdbx_seq_one_letter_code
_entity_poly.pdbx_strand_id
1 'polypeptide(L)'
;MFPFRVIDQASVKQLLDMKHVIELVERAYTLKEQKEASLFPMVFHEFAPGKADMDIKSGHLTGADIFGLKLVSWFGENPAKDLPALVGFVMVLDSNTGVPKGMMSGEPVTLMRTGAAGGIGAKYFARPESENLLLVGSGHLAAYEIMATLITMKHIKKVTVYNANSYEKAATFCATAKEKLQEMFLAPYRDDQELYRTLLDRIEIEYVATDDIRQATEEADIIITATPSHKPIIMKEWVKPGTHFSCIGADMAGKQEIDENLFTTARVFVDDVTQAINVGETKVAVQKGLISKEDIVAEIGSVILGRTPGRLSDQDITIYDSTGIALQDLITADYILKKAEERELGTVAQL
;
A
#
# COMPACT_ATOMS: atom_id res chain seq x y z
N MET A 1 -33.91 -15.26 2.43
CA MET A 1 -33.47 -13.90 2.81
C MET A 1 -32.29 -14.03 3.76
N PHE A 2 -31.24 -13.26 3.54
CA PHE A 2 -30.06 -13.20 4.40
C PHE A 2 -29.67 -11.74 4.63
N PRO A 3 -29.08 -11.39 5.79
CA PRO A 3 -28.65 -10.03 6.07
C PRO A 3 -27.48 -9.64 5.18
N PHE A 4 -27.51 -8.42 4.64
CA PHE A 4 -26.45 -7.83 3.84
C PHE A 4 -26.14 -6.43 4.39
N ARG A 5 -24.91 -6.23 4.86
CA ARG A 5 -24.51 -4.97 5.48
C ARG A 5 -23.84 -4.02 4.48
N VAL A 6 -24.30 -2.78 4.45
CA VAL A 6 -23.68 -1.69 3.68
C VAL A 6 -23.05 -0.69 4.62
N ILE A 7 -21.75 -0.43 4.45
CA ILE A 7 -20.97 0.45 5.33
C ILE A 7 -20.47 1.65 4.52
N ASP A 8 -20.82 2.84 4.96
CA ASP A 8 -20.39 4.10 4.35
C ASP A 8 -18.92 4.43 4.66
N GLN A 9 -18.39 5.44 3.97
CA GLN A 9 -17.00 5.87 4.10
C GLN A 9 -16.63 6.33 5.52
N ALA A 10 -17.54 7.04 6.21
CA ALA A 10 -17.27 7.57 7.55
C ALA A 10 -17.17 6.44 8.57
N SER A 11 -18.10 5.48 8.50
CA SER A 11 -18.09 4.28 9.34
C SER A 11 -16.87 3.41 9.08
N VAL A 12 -16.45 3.23 7.81
CA VAL A 12 -15.22 2.51 7.47
C VAL A 12 -14.00 3.16 8.12
N LYS A 13 -13.85 4.49 7.99
CA LYS A 13 -12.74 5.24 8.61
C LYS A 13 -12.69 5.08 10.13
N GLN A 14 -13.85 5.06 10.79
CA GLN A 14 -13.96 4.90 12.25
C GLN A 14 -13.54 3.50 12.73
N LEU A 15 -13.66 2.48 11.87
CA LEU A 15 -13.40 1.08 12.22
C LEU A 15 -11.97 0.64 11.91
N LEU A 16 -11.24 1.40 11.09
CA LEU A 16 -9.87 1.08 10.68
C LEU A 16 -8.84 1.55 11.72
N ASP A 17 -7.86 0.69 11.99
CA ASP A 17 -6.61 1.07 12.63
C ASP A 17 -5.40 0.50 11.88
N MET A 18 -4.35 1.31 11.74
CA MET A 18 -3.20 0.98 10.90
C MET A 18 -2.42 -0.23 11.42
N LYS A 19 -2.24 -0.35 12.73
CA LYS A 19 -1.49 -1.46 13.32
C LYS A 19 -2.15 -2.80 13.00
N HIS A 20 -3.46 -2.88 13.17
CA HIS A 20 -4.21 -4.11 12.89
C HIS A 20 -4.27 -4.41 11.39
N VAL A 21 -4.40 -3.37 10.53
CA VAL A 21 -4.39 -3.56 9.07
C VAL A 21 -3.03 -4.06 8.59
N ILE A 22 -1.90 -3.65 9.18
CA ILE A 22 -0.58 -4.24 8.91
C ILE A 22 -0.61 -5.75 9.18
N GLU A 23 -1.12 -6.18 10.33
CA GLU A 23 -1.23 -7.61 10.69
C GLU A 23 -2.14 -8.38 9.71
N LEU A 24 -3.25 -7.79 9.29
CA LEU A 24 -4.16 -8.39 8.30
C LEU A 24 -3.52 -8.52 6.93
N VAL A 25 -2.80 -7.52 6.47
CA VAL A 25 -2.10 -7.55 5.18
C VAL A 25 -0.96 -8.57 5.20
N GLU A 26 -0.18 -8.66 6.28
CA GLU A 26 0.80 -9.75 6.46
C GLU A 26 0.12 -11.12 6.40
N ARG A 27 -1.03 -11.28 7.04
CA ARG A 27 -1.81 -12.53 6.97
C ARG A 27 -2.27 -12.83 5.54
N ALA A 28 -2.72 -11.85 4.78
CA ALA A 28 -3.10 -12.06 3.37
C ALA A 28 -1.92 -12.61 2.53
N TYR A 29 -0.73 -12.05 2.71
CA TYR A 29 0.48 -12.53 2.03
C TYR A 29 0.88 -13.94 2.45
N THR A 30 0.80 -14.25 3.76
CA THR A 30 1.13 -15.59 4.25
C THR A 30 0.13 -16.64 3.79
N LEU A 31 -1.17 -16.35 3.77
CA LEU A 31 -2.19 -17.24 3.23
C LEU A 31 -1.95 -17.53 1.73
N LYS A 32 -1.57 -16.52 0.95
CA LYS A 32 -1.22 -16.70 -0.47
C LYS A 32 -0.04 -17.66 -0.63
N GLU A 33 1.04 -17.45 0.14
CA GLU A 33 2.24 -18.31 0.10
C GLU A 33 1.94 -19.74 0.58
N GLN A 34 1.01 -19.93 1.51
CA GLN A 34 0.56 -21.23 2.00
C GLN A 34 -0.42 -21.93 1.06
N LYS A 35 -0.80 -21.28 -0.05
CA LYS A 35 -1.82 -21.73 -1.00
C LYS A 35 -3.23 -21.81 -0.38
N GLU A 36 -3.45 -21.05 0.69
CA GLU A 36 -4.74 -20.85 1.35
C GLU A 36 -5.45 -19.58 0.87
N ALA A 37 -4.93 -18.94 -0.17
CA ALA A 37 -5.57 -17.86 -0.90
C ALA A 37 -5.17 -17.87 -2.36
N SER A 38 -6.04 -17.36 -3.22
CA SER A 38 -5.82 -17.25 -4.65
C SER A 38 -6.38 -15.95 -5.23
N LEU A 39 -5.67 -15.39 -6.20
CA LEU A 39 -6.14 -14.26 -6.99
C LEU A 39 -6.92 -14.77 -8.19
N PHE A 40 -7.99 -14.05 -8.55
CA PHE A 40 -8.68 -14.28 -9.81
C PHE A 40 -8.14 -13.31 -10.87
N PRO A 41 -8.32 -13.62 -12.18
CA PRO A 41 -7.91 -12.71 -13.23
C PRO A 41 -8.53 -11.33 -13.05
N MET A 42 -7.68 -10.30 -13.13
CA MET A 42 -8.12 -8.90 -13.06
C MET A 42 -8.92 -8.55 -14.30
N VAL A 43 -10.05 -7.86 -14.12
CA VAL A 43 -10.82 -7.25 -15.20
C VAL A 43 -10.43 -5.78 -15.27
N PHE A 44 -9.98 -5.33 -16.42
CA PHE A 44 -9.73 -3.92 -16.70
C PHE A 44 -10.50 -3.51 -17.94
N HIS A 45 -11.16 -2.36 -17.89
CA HIS A 45 -11.87 -1.79 -19.05
C HIS A 45 -11.69 -0.28 -19.09
N GLU A 46 -11.27 0.22 -20.25
CA GLU A 46 -11.15 1.64 -20.52
C GLU A 46 -12.39 2.10 -21.30
N PHE A 47 -13.20 2.97 -20.69
CA PHE A 47 -14.38 3.55 -21.32
C PHE A 47 -14.03 4.64 -22.32
N ALA A 48 -13.02 5.44 -21.99
CA ALA A 48 -12.48 6.48 -22.82
C ALA A 48 -10.98 6.62 -22.58
N PRO A 49 -10.13 6.47 -23.62
CA PRO A 49 -8.68 6.46 -23.49
C PRO A 49 -8.12 7.65 -22.70
N GLY A 50 -7.45 7.33 -21.58
CA GLY A 50 -6.86 8.30 -20.68
C GLY A 50 -7.84 9.24 -19.96
N LYS A 51 -9.15 8.95 -19.98
CA LYS A 51 -10.19 9.77 -19.35
C LYS A 51 -11.11 9.03 -18.39
N ALA A 52 -11.39 7.75 -18.66
CA ALA A 52 -12.28 6.95 -17.83
C ALA A 52 -11.97 5.47 -17.97
N ASP A 53 -11.79 4.80 -16.84
CA ASP A 53 -11.55 3.36 -16.76
C ASP A 53 -12.17 2.74 -15.50
N MET A 54 -12.13 1.42 -15.45
CA MET A 54 -12.44 0.66 -14.24
C MET A 54 -11.56 -0.58 -14.14
N ASP A 55 -11.29 -1.01 -12.91
CA ASP A 55 -10.74 -2.33 -12.63
C ASP A 55 -11.58 -3.12 -11.61
N ILE A 56 -11.56 -4.45 -11.73
CA ILE A 56 -12.07 -5.38 -10.74
C ILE A 56 -10.93 -6.28 -10.33
N LYS A 57 -10.49 -6.13 -9.08
CA LYS A 57 -9.56 -7.06 -8.42
C LYS A 57 -10.36 -7.99 -7.53
N SER A 58 -10.18 -9.30 -7.67
CA SER A 58 -10.96 -10.30 -6.96
C SER A 58 -10.09 -11.49 -6.53
N GLY A 59 -10.58 -12.26 -5.56
CA GLY A 59 -9.84 -13.39 -5.03
C GLY A 59 -10.60 -14.15 -3.98
N HIS A 60 -9.96 -15.23 -3.49
CA HIS A 60 -10.48 -16.13 -2.48
C HIS A 60 -9.42 -16.33 -1.39
N LEU A 61 -9.83 -16.22 -0.14
CA LEU A 61 -9.02 -16.55 1.03
C LEU A 61 -9.69 -17.75 1.74
N THR A 62 -9.26 -18.96 1.38
CA THR A 62 -9.74 -20.21 1.99
C THR A 62 -9.44 -20.23 3.49
N GLY A 63 -8.26 -19.75 3.90
CA GLY A 63 -7.88 -19.65 5.30
C GLY A 63 -8.64 -18.57 6.12
N ALA A 64 -9.59 -17.87 5.50
CA ALA A 64 -10.48 -16.90 6.15
C ALA A 64 -11.96 -17.12 5.82
N ASP A 65 -12.30 -18.15 5.05
CA ASP A 65 -13.65 -18.51 4.58
C ASP A 65 -14.36 -17.36 3.83
N ILE A 66 -13.62 -16.60 3.02
CA ILE A 66 -14.16 -15.49 2.25
C ILE A 66 -13.67 -15.48 0.80
N PHE A 67 -14.52 -15.01 -0.09
CA PHE A 67 -14.11 -14.52 -1.41
C PHE A 67 -14.79 -13.18 -1.67
N GLY A 68 -14.38 -12.51 -2.74
CA GLY A 68 -15.02 -11.23 -3.06
C GLY A 68 -14.26 -10.44 -4.10
N LEU A 69 -14.61 -9.19 -4.18
CA LEU A 69 -14.04 -8.27 -5.15
C LEU A 69 -13.94 -6.84 -4.61
N LYS A 70 -12.99 -6.11 -5.18
CA LYS A 70 -12.97 -4.64 -5.17
C LYS A 70 -13.21 -4.18 -6.61
N LEU A 71 -14.19 -3.30 -6.80
CA LEU A 71 -14.37 -2.54 -8.02
C LEU A 71 -13.94 -1.11 -7.75
N VAL A 72 -13.09 -0.58 -8.64
CA VAL A 72 -12.70 0.83 -8.67
C VAL A 72 -12.94 1.36 -10.07
N SER A 73 -13.47 2.56 -10.17
CA SER A 73 -13.60 3.29 -11.44
C SER A 73 -13.00 4.69 -11.31
N TRP A 74 -12.27 5.10 -12.33
CA TRP A 74 -11.72 6.43 -12.45
C TRP A 74 -12.36 7.18 -13.61
N PHE A 75 -12.86 8.36 -13.32
CA PHE A 75 -13.45 9.27 -14.29
C PHE A 75 -12.86 10.67 -14.09
N GLY A 76 -11.87 11.04 -14.89
CA GLY A 76 -11.08 12.25 -14.72
C GLY A 76 -11.89 13.56 -14.84
N GLU A 77 -13.04 13.56 -15.50
CA GLU A 77 -13.91 14.72 -15.65
C GLU A 77 -14.97 14.87 -14.53
N ASN A 78 -15.06 13.93 -13.60
CA ASN A 78 -16.03 13.97 -12.50
C ASN A 78 -15.88 15.21 -11.58
N PRO A 79 -14.66 15.69 -11.24
CA PRO A 79 -14.52 16.87 -10.39
C PRO A 79 -15.20 18.13 -10.95
N ALA A 80 -15.31 18.25 -12.28
CA ALA A 80 -16.05 19.35 -12.92
C ALA A 80 -17.58 19.24 -12.74
N LYS A 81 -18.06 18.11 -12.16
CA LYS A 81 -19.48 17.81 -11.90
C LYS A 81 -19.74 17.65 -10.40
N ASP A 82 -18.82 18.10 -9.55
CA ASP A 82 -18.86 17.92 -8.08
C ASP A 82 -18.93 16.43 -7.66
N LEU A 83 -18.36 15.52 -8.46
CA LEU A 83 -18.25 14.10 -8.16
C LEU A 83 -16.79 13.71 -7.94
N PRO A 84 -16.48 12.69 -7.11
CA PRO A 84 -15.12 12.19 -6.98
C PRO A 84 -14.63 11.55 -8.28
N ALA A 85 -13.36 11.83 -8.63
CA ALA A 85 -12.74 11.22 -9.79
C ALA A 85 -12.58 9.71 -9.64
N LEU A 86 -12.33 9.23 -8.43
CA LEU A 86 -12.17 7.82 -8.10
C LEU A 86 -13.34 7.37 -7.21
N VAL A 87 -14.04 6.32 -7.64
CA VAL A 87 -15.16 5.71 -6.91
C VAL A 87 -14.94 4.22 -6.85
N GLY A 88 -15.16 3.61 -5.70
CA GLY A 88 -15.04 2.17 -5.58
C GLY A 88 -15.68 1.61 -4.33
N PHE A 89 -15.88 0.30 -4.36
CA PHE A 89 -16.37 -0.46 -3.23
C PHE A 89 -15.68 -1.82 -3.13
N VAL A 90 -15.69 -2.39 -1.93
CA VAL A 90 -15.29 -3.78 -1.68
C VAL A 90 -16.52 -4.56 -1.26
N MET A 91 -16.71 -5.75 -1.85
CA MET A 91 -17.75 -6.70 -1.49
C MET A 91 -17.12 -8.00 -1.02
N VAL A 92 -17.63 -8.54 0.09
CA VAL A 92 -17.18 -9.79 0.69
C VAL A 92 -18.34 -10.78 0.73
N LEU A 93 -18.05 -12.03 0.36
CA LEU A 93 -18.97 -13.16 0.37
C LEU A 93 -18.36 -14.30 1.21
N ASP A 94 -19.23 -15.11 1.78
CA ASP A 94 -18.85 -16.35 2.48
C ASP A 94 -18.50 -17.44 1.45
N SER A 95 -17.31 -18.04 1.55
CA SER A 95 -16.85 -19.00 0.56
C SER A 95 -17.45 -20.40 0.71
N ASN A 96 -18.09 -20.71 1.84
CA ASN A 96 -18.72 -21.99 2.09
C ASN A 96 -20.17 -22.03 1.55
N THR A 97 -20.82 -20.85 1.50
CA THR A 97 -22.25 -20.77 1.14
C THR A 97 -22.52 -19.92 -0.10
N GLY A 98 -21.58 -19.07 -0.51
CA GLY A 98 -21.76 -18.08 -1.56
C GLY A 98 -22.62 -16.88 -1.13
N VAL A 99 -23.05 -16.82 0.13
CA VAL A 99 -23.91 -15.73 0.62
C VAL A 99 -23.10 -14.44 0.77
N PRO A 100 -23.56 -13.31 0.18
CA PRO A 100 -22.95 -12.01 0.38
C PRO A 100 -23.05 -11.57 1.85
N LYS A 101 -21.92 -11.22 2.45
CA LYS A 101 -21.83 -10.70 3.84
C LYS A 101 -22.11 -9.20 3.89
N GLY A 102 -21.57 -8.46 2.93
CA GLY A 102 -21.76 -7.01 2.85
C GLY A 102 -20.82 -6.33 1.86
N MET A 103 -21.01 -5.02 1.76
CA MET A 103 -20.17 -4.15 0.94
C MET A 103 -19.84 -2.85 1.69
N MET A 104 -18.78 -2.19 1.28
CA MET A 104 -18.34 -0.95 1.89
C MET A 104 -17.63 -0.03 0.91
N SER A 105 -17.51 1.26 1.27
CA SER A 105 -16.66 2.22 0.54
C SER A 105 -15.23 1.70 0.40
N GLY A 106 -14.73 1.65 -0.83
CA GLY A 106 -13.42 1.09 -1.15
C GLY A 106 -12.24 2.02 -0.89
N GLU A 107 -12.46 3.34 -0.90
CA GLU A 107 -11.37 4.31 -0.77
C GLU A 107 -10.60 4.18 0.56
N PRO A 108 -11.24 4.22 1.75
CA PRO A 108 -10.51 4.11 3.01
C PRO A 108 -9.80 2.77 3.18
N VAL A 109 -10.41 1.67 2.69
CA VAL A 109 -9.80 0.33 2.68
C VAL A 109 -8.53 0.36 1.84
N THR A 110 -8.63 0.90 0.60
CA THR A 110 -7.50 0.99 -0.33
C THR A 110 -6.35 1.81 0.24
N LEU A 111 -6.63 3.00 0.80
CA LEU A 111 -5.59 3.87 1.36
C LEU A 111 -4.88 3.19 2.55
N MET A 112 -5.63 2.59 3.46
CA MET A 112 -5.08 1.96 4.67
C MET A 112 -4.24 0.72 4.34
N ARG A 113 -4.75 -0.21 3.48
CA ARG A 113 -4.03 -1.43 3.13
C ARG A 113 -2.81 -1.16 2.23
N THR A 114 -2.86 -0.07 1.45
CA THR A 114 -1.73 0.34 0.60
C THR A 114 -0.59 0.88 1.46
N GLY A 115 -0.89 1.81 2.38
CA GLY A 115 0.11 2.26 3.35
C GLY A 115 0.69 1.11 4.18
N ALA A 116 -0.16 0.18 4.63
CA ALA A 116 0.30 -1.02 5.32
C ALA A 116 1.31 -1.82 4.48
N ALA A 117 1.08 -1.97 3.16
CA ALA A 117 1.99 -2.69 2.27
C ALA A 117 3.38 -2.04 2.19
N GLY A 118 3.45 -0.70 2.08
CA GLY A 118 4.72 0.03 2.09
C GLY A 118 5.49 -0.14 3.40
N GLY A 119 4.79 -0.02 4.53
CA GLY A 119 5.38 -0.25 5.85
C GLY A 119 5.84 -1.69 6.08
N ILE A 120 5.11 -2.69 5.56
CA ILE A 120 5.51 -4.11 5.60
C ILE A 120 6.77 -4.32 4.75
N GLY A 121 6.85 -3.71 3.55
CA GLY A 121 8.06 -3.75 2.74
C GLY A 121 9.27 -3.24 3.52
N ALA A 122 9.15 -2.09 4.18
CA ALA A 122 10.21 -1.55 5.03
C ALA A 122 10.58 -2.50 6.18
N LYS A 123 9.59 -3.10 6.87
CA LYS A 123 9.80 -4.04 7.99
C LYS A 123 10.65 -5.24 7.62
N TYR A 124 10.42 -5.82 6.44
CA TYR A 124 11.07 -7.08 6.05
C TYR A 124 12.33 -6.90 5.20
N PHE A 125 12.50 -5.74 4.59
CA PHE A 125 13.59 -5.54 3.62
C PHE A 125 14.53 -4.37 3.92
N ALA A 126 14.14 -3.39 4.75
CA ALA A 126 15.04 -2.33 5.18
C ALA A 126 15.99 -2.82 6.29
N ARG A 127 17.04 -2.08 6.55
CA ARG A 127 17.89 -2.27 7.73
C ARG A 127 17.08 -1.86 8.97
N PRO A 128 17.11 -2.66 10.06
CA PRO A 128 16.31 -2.36 11.25
C PRO A 128 16.59 -0.99 11.88
N GLU A 129 17.83 -0.51 11.76
CA GLU A 129 18.30 0.77 12.28
C GLU A 129 18.17 1.96 11.32
N SER A 130 17.44 1.80 10.22
CA SER A 130 17.16 2.89 9.26
C SER A 130 16.54 4.10 9.96
N GLU A 131 17.09 5.30 9.69
CA GLU A 131 16.71 6.55 10.32
C GLU A 131 16.06 7.56 9.37
N ASN A 132 16.35 7.47 8.05
CA ASN A 132 15.94 8.44 7.05
C ASN A 132 14.95 7.83 6.05
N LEU A 133 13.71 8.29 6.08
CA LEU A 133 12.67 7.94 5.12
C LEU A 133 12.53 9.04 4.07
N LEU A 134 12.66 8.69 2.79
CA LEU A 134 12.25 9.53 1.66
C LEU A 134 10.90 9.06 1.15
N LEU A 135 9.90 9.94 1.17
CA LEU A 135 8.62 9.73 0.52
C LEU A 135 8.54 10.52 -0.78
N VAL A 136 8.39 9.83 -1.89
CA VAL A 136 8.19 10.40 -3.22
C VAL A 136 6.71 10.40 -3.55
N GLY A 137 6.08 11.57 -3.42
CA GLY A 137 4.64 11.78 -3.54
C GLY A 137 4.01 12.31 -2.24
N SER A 138 3.34 13.45 -2.30
CA SER A 138 2.62 14.07 -1.17
C SER A 138 1.09 14.03 -1.36
N GLY A 139 0.59 12.97 -2.04
CA GLY A 139 -0.83 12.75 -2.33
C GLY A 139 -1.60 12.10 -1.17
N HIS A 140 -2.75 11.51 -1.50
CA HIS A 140 -3.64 10.89 -0.52
C HIS A 140 -3.01 9.74 0.26
N LEU A 141 -2.06 8.99 -0.34
CA LEU A 141 -1.35 7.88 0.29
C LEU A 141 -0.27 8.33 1.29
N ALA A 142 0.24 9.55 1.17
CA ALA A 142 1.43 9.99 1.92
C ALA A 142 1.34 9.76 3.43
N ALA A 143 0.25 10.17 4.07
CA ALA A 143 0.05 9.99 5.50
C ALA A 143 -0.03 8.51 5.92
N TYR A 144 -0.62 7.67 5.08
CA TYR A 144 -0.77 6.23 5.34
C TYR A 144 0.59 5.51 5.23
N GLU A 145 1.39 5.84 4.21
CA GLU A 145 2.74 5.28 4.03
C GLU A 145 3.67 5.66 5.19
N ILE A 146 3.64 6.93 5.59
CA ILE A 146 4.44 7.39 6.73
C ILE A 146 4.00 6.68 8.01
N MET A 147 2.69 6.67 8.31
CA MET A 147 2.21 6.07 9.56
C MET A 147 2.53 4.59 9.66
N ALA A 148 2.34 3.83 8.59
CA ALA A 148 2.67 2.41 8.55
C ALA A 148 4.18 2.18 8.74
N THR A 149 5.02 3.01 8.11
CA THR A 149 6.47 2.94 8.27
C THR A 149 6.90 3.29 9.70
N LEU A 150 6.32 4.31 10.32
CA LEU A 150 6.60 4.66 11.71
C LEU A 150 6.14 3.56 12.71
N ILE A 151 5.10 2.80 12.39
CA ILE A 151 4.69 1.65 13.21
C ILE A 151 5.68 0.49 13.05
N THR A 152 6.18 0.23 11.86
CA THR A 152 7.02 -0.93 11.57
C THR A 152 8.51 -0.69 11.81
N MET A 153 8.99 0.55 11.61
CA MET A 153 10.39 0.96 11.72
C MET A 153 10.59 1.89 12.93
N LYS A 154 11.27 1.39 13.96
CA LYS A 154 11.37 2.06 15.28
C LYS A 154 12.33 3.23 15.32
N HIS A 155 13.27 3.31 14.39
CA HIS A 155 14.42 4.23 14.45
C HIS A 155 14.33 5.39 13.47
N ILE A 156 13.20 5.54 12.75
CA ILE A 156 13.01 6.68 11.85
C ILE A 156 13.04 7.99 12.65
N LYS A 157 13.91 8.90 12.24
CA LYS A 157 14.12 10.23 12.85
C LYS A 157 13.72 11.37 11.92
N LYS A 158 13.81 11.13 10.61
CA LYS A 158 13.54 12.14 9.60
C LYS A 158 12.71 11.55 8.45
N VAL A 159 11.68 12.28 8.06
CA VAL A 159 10.90 12.03 6.84
C VAL A 159 11.13 13.19 5.89
N THR A 160 11.77 12.90 4.76
CA THR A 160 11.92 13.87 3.66
C THR A 160 10.80 13.59 2.64
N VAL A 161 10.09 14.63 2.22
CA VAL A 161 8.98 14.52 1.26
C VAL A 161 9.32 15.29 -0.01
N TYR A 162 9.22 14.60 -1.13
CA TYR A 162 9.38 15.18 -2.46
C TYR A 162 8.08 15.09 -3.26
N ASN A 163 7.77 16.15 -4.01
CA ASN A 163 6.66 16.16 -4.97
C ASN A 163 7.14 16.69 -6.32
N ALA A 164 7.13 15.83 -7.33
CA ALA A 164 7.67 16.16 -8.66
C ALA A 164 6.98 17.34 -9.36
N ASN A 165 5.76 17.70 -8.94
CA ASN A 165 4.96 18.76 -9.59
C ASN A 165 4.93 20.08 -8.79
N SER A 166 5.23 20.05 -7.46
CA SER A 166 5.16 21.25 -6.64
C SER A 166 5.86 21.05 -5.29
N TYR A 167 6.90 21.80 -5.05
CA TYR A 167 7.55 21.91 -3.74
C TYR A 167 6.57 22.38 -2.66
N GLU A 168 5.68 23.33 -2.99
CA GLU A 168 4.70 23.90 -2.05
C GLU A 168 3.73 22.84 -1.51
N LYS A 169 3.37 21.83 -2.31
CA LYS A 169 2.55 20.70 -1.86
C LYS A 169 3.30 19.83 -0.86
N ALA A 170 4.58 19.58 -1.09
CA ALA A 170 5.42 18.85 -0.14
C ALA A 170 5.62 19.67 1.14
N ALA A 171 5.91 20.97 1.03
CA ALA A 171 6.08 21.88 2.17
C ALA A 171 4.81 22.00 3.02
N THR A 172 3.64 22.17 2.39
CA THR A 172 2.35 22.20 3.07
C THR A 172 2.07 20.89 3.81
N PHE A 173 2.36 19.75 3.17
CA PHE A 173 2.21 18.45 3.82
C PHE A 173 3.12 18.33 5.06
N CYS A 174 4.41 18.66 4.92
CA CYS A 174 5.37 18.59 6.03
C CYS A 174 4.99 19.51 7.19
N ALA A 175 4.52 20.72 6.91
CA ALA A 175 4.11 21.68 7.92
C ALA A 175 2.94 21.20 8.81
N THR A 176 2.10 20.27 8.29
CA THR A 176 0.92 19.76 9.00
C THR A 176 1.01 18.25 9.28
N ALA A 177 2.16 17.63 9.00
CA ALA A 177 2.28 16.17 9.04
C ALA A 177 1.99 15.58 10.42
N LYS A 178 2.52 16.19 11.49
CA LYS A 178 2.34 15.71 12.86
C LYS A 178 0.87 15.71 13.27
N GLU A 179 0.23 16.87 13.16
CA GLU A 179 -1.18 17.05 13.50
C GLU A 179 -2.06 16.10 12.66
N LYS A 180 -1.79 16.03 11.37
CA LYS A 180 -2.52 15.17 10.44
C LYS A 180 -2.39 13.68 10.80
N LEU A 181 -1.19 13.20 11.13
CA LEU A 181 -0.98 11.82 11.53
C LEU A 181 -1.66 11.49 12.85
N GLN A 182 -1.61 12.41 13.84
CA GLN A 182 -2.30 12.26 15.12
C GLN A 182 -3.81 12.19 14.94
N GLU A 183 -4.39 13.12 14.20
CA GLU A 183 -5.84 13.16 13.94
C GLU A 183 -6.34 11.93 13.17
N MET A 184 -5.61 11.50 12.17
CA MET A 184 -6.03 10.39 11.30
C MET A 184 -5.88 9.03 11.95
N PHE A 185 -4.84 8.82 12.79
CA PHE A 185 -4.45 7.45 13.16
C PHE A 185 -4.43 7.15 14.65
N LEU A 186 -4.40 8.12 15.56
CA LEU A 186 -4.25 7.83 16.98
C LEU A 186 -5.57 7.58 17.73
N ALA A 187 -6.70 7.96 17.17
CA ALA A 187 -8.00 7.80 17.83
C ALA A 187 -8.31 6.35 18.27
N PRO A 188 -8.00 5.29 17.48
CA PRO A 188 -8.26 3.90 17.86
C PRO A 188 -7.46 3.42 19.09
N TYR A 189 -6.35 4.09 19.42
CA TYR A 189 -5.42 3.65 20.49
C TYR A 189 -5.60 4.40 21.81
N ARG A 190 -6.61 5.26 21.94
CA ARG A 190 -6.82 6.11 23.16
C ARG A 190 -6.99 5.30 24.43
N ASP A 191 -7.55 4.11 24.35
CA ASP A 191 -7.79 3.24 25.51
C ASP A 191 -6.51 2.46 25.90
N ASP A 192 -5.53 2.32 25.01
CA ASP A 192 -4.19 1.77 25.28
C ASP A 192 -3.18 2.93 25.42
N GLN A 193 -3.06 3.44 26.63
CA GLN A 193 -2.23 4.62 26.93
C GLN A 193 -0.73 4.41 26.62
N GLU A 194 -0.22 3.19 26.74
CA GLU A 194 1.18 2.88 26.46
C GLU A 194 1.44 2.91 24.94
N LEU A 195 0.58 2.24 24.17
CA LEU A 195 0.67 2.23 22.72
C LEU A 195 0.43 3.63 22.14
N TYR A 196 -0.58 4.36 22.67
CA TYR A 196 -0.86 5.73 22.25
C TYR A 196 0.37 6.64 22.39
N ARG A 197 1.03 6.64 23.57
CA ARG A 197 2.24 7.43 23.81
C ARG A 197 3.38 7.00 22.89
N THR A 198 3.59 5.70 22.74
CA THR A 198 4.62 5.16 21.85
C THR A 198 4.45 5.65 20.41
N LEU A 199 3.21 5.64 19.89
CA LEU A 199 2.92 6.11 18.54
C LEU A 199 3.03 7.63 18.42
N LEU A 200 2.61 8.36 19.46
CA LEU A 200 2.78 9.81 19.52
C LEU A 200 4.27 10.20 19.45
N ASP A 201 5.12 9.56 20.25
CA ASP A 201 6.57 9.79 20.24
C ASP A 201 7.21 9.49 18.87
N ARG A 202 6.71 8.46 18.17
CA ARG A 202 7.18 8.14 16.80
C ARG A 202 6.75 9.15 15.75
N ILE A 203 5.63 9.84 15.95
CA ILE A 203 5.16 10.92 15.07
C ILE A 203 5.96 12.21 15.32
N GLU A 204 6.49 12.41 16.54
CA GLU A 204 7.24 13.60 16.94
C GLU A 204 8.70 13.61 16.42
N ILE A 205 8.86 13.47 15.10
CA ILE A 205 10.13 13.47 14.39
C ILE A 205 10.23 14.66 13.42
N GLU A 206 11.33 14.74 12.68
CA GLU A 206 11.54 15.78 11.67
C GLU A 206 10.81 15.48 10.36
N TYR A 207 10.11 16.47 9.78
CA TYR A 207 9.48 16.41 8.46
C TYR A 207 10.01 17.55 7.61
N VAL A 208 10.66 17.20 6.49
CA VAL A 208 11.33 18.17 5.60
C VAL A 208 10.84 18.03 4.17
N ALA A 209 10.43 19.12 3.56
CA ALA A 209 10.17 19.15 2.12
C ALA A 209 11.46 19.44 1.35
N THR A 210 11.61 18.81 0.18
CA THR A 210 12.76 19.06 -0.70
C THR A 210 12.33 19.24 -2.14
N ASP A 211 13.10 20.01 -2.91
CA ASP A 211 13.09 20.08 -4.37
C ASP A 211 14.33 19.39 -4.99
N ASP A 212 15.31 19.00 -4.17
CA ASP A 212 16.47 18.23 -4.59
C ASP A 212 16.26 16.73 -4.32
N ILE A 213 15.64 16.04 -5.30
CA ILE A 213 15.40 14.60 -5.21
C ILE A 213 16.69 13.79 -5.20
N ARG A 214 17.77 14.28 -5.82
CA ARG A 214 19.05 13.60 -5.85
C ARG A 214 19.66 13.56 -4.46
N GLN A 215 19.82 14.71 -3.79
CA GLN A 215 20.35 14.76 -2.44
C GLN A 215 19.48 13.92 -1.49
N ALA A 216 18.17 14.04 -1.56
CA ALA A 216 17.25 13.27 -0.73
C ALA A 216 17.42 11.75 -0.93
N THR A 217 17.65 11.29 -2.17
CA THR A 217 17.92 9.89 -2.49
C THR A 217 19.25 9.41 -1.91
N GLU A 218 20.32 10.21 -2.05
CA GLU A 218 21.66 9.91 -1.53
C GLU A 218 21.66 9.77 0.01
N GLU A 219 20.80 10.51 0.72
CA GLU A 219 20.66 10.46 2.19
C GLU A 219 19.73 9.33 2.68
N ALA A 220 18.78 8.87 1.89
CA ALA A 220 17.71 7.99 2.32
C ALA A 220 18.18 6.57 2.65
N ASP A 221 17.64 5.99 3.72
CA ASP A 221 17.77 4.57 4.06
C ASP A 221 16.58 3.77 3.52
N ILE A 222 15.41 4.38 3.54
CA ILE A 222 14.16 3.84 3.02
C ILE A 222 13.58 4.86 2.06
N ILE A 223 13.14 4.38 0.90
CA ILE A 223 12.46 5.19 -0.13
C ILE A 223 11.11 4.56 -0.41
N ILE A 224 10.04 5.33 -0.27
CA ILE A 224 8.70 4.92 -0.69
C ILE A 224 8.30 5.78 -1.88
N THR A 225 7.97 5.13 -3.00
CA THR A 225 7.45 5.82 -4.17
C THR A 225 5.95 5.59 -4.28
N ALA A 226 5.18 6.69 -4.33
CA ALA A 226 3.72 6.68 -4.34
C ALA A 226 3.16 7.75 -5.28
N THR A 227 3.60 7.72 -6.55
CA THR A 227 3.22 8.69 -7.58
C THR A 227 2.59 8.01 -8.79
N PRO A 228 1.81 8.73 -9.60
CA PRO A 228 1.32 8.21 -10.89
C PRO A 228 2.34 8.42 -12.03
N SER A 229 3.64 8.51 -11.75
CA SER A 229 4.66 8.80 -12.77
C SER A 229 4.73 7.73 -13.85
N HIS A 230 5.01 8.17 -15.07
CA HIS A 230 5.28 7.32 -16.23
C HIS A 230 6.76 7.34 -16.64
N LYS A 231 7.62 7.94 -15.79
CA LYS A 231 9.07 8.06 -16.03
C LYS A 231 9.79 7.96 -14.70
N PRO A 232 11.03 7.42 -14.69
CA PRO A 232 11.85 7.38 -13.50
C PRO A 232 12.00 8.77 -12.87
N ILE A 233 11.80 8.84 -11.57
CA ILE A 233 12.05 10.01 -10.72
C ILE A 233 13.39 9.82 -10.00
N ILE A 234 13.72 8.58 -9.64
CA ILE A 234 14.96 8.23 -8.94
C ILE A 234 15.88 7.48 -9.88
N MET A 235 17.12 7.96 -10.02
CA MET A 235 18.13 7.37 -10.87
C MET A 235 19.07 6.44 -10.07
N LYS A 236 19.53 5.38 -10.71
CA LYS A 236 20.39 4.35 -10.08
C LYS A 236 21.64 4.92 -9.42
N GLU A 237 22.30 5.86 -10.10
CA GLU A 237 23.56 6.46 -9.63
C GLU A 237 23.46 7.32 -8.36
N TRP A 238 22.24 7.62 -7.91
CA TRP A 238 21.99 8.38 -6.66
C TRP A 238 21.80 7.46 -5.45
N VAL A 239 21.60 6.16 -5.69
CA VAL A 239 21.21 5.20 -4.65
C VAL A 239 22.44 4.65 -3.95
N LYS A 240 22.54 4.89 -2.64
CA LYS A 240 23.61 4.33 -1.82
C LYS A 240 23.38 2.84 -1.52
N PRO A 241 24.46 2.06 -1.27
CA PRO A 241 24.33 0.72 -0.74
C PRO A 241 23.51 0.69 0.56
N GLY A 242 22.73 -0.37 0.74
CA GLY A 242 21.87 -0.55 1.92
C GLY A 242 20.50 0.09 1.84
N THR A 243 20.17 0.84 0.79
CA THR A 243 18.87 1.46 0.61
C THR A 243 17.78 0.41 0.35
N HIS A 244 16.60 0.62 0.93
CA HIS A 244 15.38 -0.13 0.65
C HIS A 244 14.38 0.72 -0.13
N PHE A 245 13.71 0.13 -1.13
CA PHE A 245 12.60 0.71 -1.87
C PHE A 245 11.30 -0.05 -1.60
N SER A 246 10.24 0.65 -1.19
CA SER A 246 8.85 0.20 -1.33
C SER A 246 8.22 0.96 -2.51
N CYS A 247 8.08 0.28 -3.65
CA CYS A 247 7.49 0.84 -4.87
C CYS A 247 5.99 0.59 -4.86
N ILE A 248 5.19 1.64 -4.64
CA ILE A 248 3.74 1.56 -4.41
C ILE A 248 2.93 2.20 -5.53
N GLY A 249 3.51 3.16 -6.25
CA GLY A 249 2.75 3.96 -7.22
C GLY A 249 2.55 3.29 -8.58
N ALA A 250 3.37 2.31 -8.95
CA ALA A 250 3.30 1.62 -10.22
C ALA A 250 2.36 0.39 -10.14
N ASP A 251 1.06 0.60 -10.22
CA ASP A 251 0.00 -0.42 -10.14
C ASP A 251 -0.76 -0.64 -11.46
N MET A 252 -0.33 0.05 -12.52
CA MET A 252 -0.94 0.00 -13.87
C MET A 252 0.12 0.01 -14.96
N ALA A 253 -0.25 -0.51 -16.13
CA ALA A 253 0.62 -0.49 -17.29
C ALA A 253 1.09 0.93 -17.67
N GLY A 254 2.39 1.08 -17.93
CA GLY A 254 2.99 2.34 -18.35
C GLY A 254 3.47 3.24 -17.22
N LYS A 255 3.17 2.95 -15.96
CA LYS A 255 3.75 3.65 -14.81
C LYS A 255 5.19 3.19 -14.56
N GLN A 256 6.00 4.12 -14.08
CA GLN A 256 7.38 3.88 -13.67
C GLN A 256 7.85 5.03 -12.76
N GLU A 257 8.48 4.71 -11.63
CA GLU A 257 8.95 5.69 -10.66
C GLU A 257 10.46 5.65 -10.43
N ILE A 258 11.11 4.49 -10.61
CA ILE A 258 12.55 4.31 -10.41
C ILE A 258 13.23 3.82 -11.70
N ASP A 259 14.54 4.07 -11.81
CA ASP A 259 15.36 3.60 -12.92
C ASP A 259 15.40 2.07 -12.97
N GLU A 260 14.99 1.51 -14.10
CA GLU A 260 14.96 0.07 -14.32
C GLU A 260 16.34 -0.61 -14.19
N ASN A 261 17.44 0.14 -14.33
CA ASN A 261 18.77 -0.40 -14.11
C ASN A 261 19.07 -0.75 -12.64
N LEU A 262 18.28 -0.22 -11.68
CA LEU A 262 18.35 -0.61 -10.26
C LEU A 262 18.10 -2.12 -10.08
N PHE A 263 17.17 -2.66 -10.85
CA PHE A 263 16.79 -4.08 -10.77
C PHE A 263 17.92 -5.04 -11.08
N THR A 264 18.95 -4.61 -11.83
CA THR A 264 20.13 -5.46 -12.17
C THR A 264 21.06 -5.70 -10.98
N THR A 265 20.94 -4.93 -9.91
CA THR A 265 21.85 -4.99 -8.74
C THR A 265 21.09 -5.13 -7.41
N ALA A 266 19.79 -4.91 -7.40
CA ALA A 266 18.96 -5.03 -6.23
C ALA A 266 18.44 -6.45 -6.01
N ARG A 267 18.11 -6.77 -4.76
CA ARG A 267 17.28 -7.93 -4.44
C ARG A 267 15.81 -7.54 -4.59
N VAL A 268 15.12 -8.17 -5.50
CA VAL A 268 13.76 -7.83 -5.90
C VAL A 268 12.76 -8.77 -5.23
N PHE A 269 11.78 -8.18 -4.55
CA PHE A 269 10.66 -8.87 -3.92
C PHE A 269 9.34 -8.25 -4.40
N VAL A 270 8.28 -9.04 -4.46
CA VAL A 270 7.00 -8.60 -5.01
C VAL A 270 5.82 -9.09 -4.15
N ASP A 271 4.65 -8.50 -4.30
CA ASP A 271 3.41 -9.03 -3.70
C ASP A 271 2.82 -10.17 -4.55
N ASP A 272 2.96 -10.10 -5.87
CA ASP A 272 2.59 -11.14 -6.84
C ASP A 272 3.47 -11.06 -8.08
N VAL A 273 4.17 -12.16 -8.41
CA VAL A 273 5.09 -12.20 -9.56
C VAL A 273 4.38 -11.88 -10.86
N THR A 274 3.17 -12.42 -11.06
CA THR A 274 2.43 -12.22 -12.30
C THR A 274 2.00 -10.76 -12.48
N GLN A 275 1.55 -10.11 -11.42
CA GLN A 275 1.18 -8.69 -11.47
C GLN A 275 2.42 -7.81 -11.64
N ALA A 276 3.48 -8.03 -10.86
CA ALA A 276 4.71 -7.23 -10.92
C ALA A 276 5.33 -7.14 -12.32
N ILE A 277 5.42 -8.28 -13.02
CA ILE A 277 6.00 -8.31 -14.38
C ILE A 277 5.07 -7.77 -15.48
N ASN A 278 3.78 -7.58 -15.18
CA ASN A 278 2.79 -7.10 -16.15
C ASN A 278 2.38 -5.63 -15.92
N VAL A 279 2.28 -5.19 -14.67
CA VAL A 279 1.76 -3.85 -14.32
C VAL A 279 2.60 -3.11 -13.29
N GLY A 280 3.48 -3.81 -12.53
CA GLY A 280 4.31 -3.22 -11.47
C GLY A 280 5.54 -2.47 -11.97
N GLU A 281 6.32 -1.98 -11.02
CA GLU A 281 7.59 -1.29 -11.27
C GLU A 281 8.62 -2.23 -11.94
N THR A 282 8.59 -3.52 -11.61
CA THR A 282 9.46 -4.58 -12.18
C THR A 282 9.25 -4.79 -13.70
N LYS A 283 8.07 -4.44 -14.21
CA LYS A 283 7.67 -4.66 -15.61
C LYS A 283 8.66 -4.10 -16.61
N VAL A 284 9.13 -2.88 -16.45
CA VAL A 284 10.00 -2.21 -17.43
C VAL A 284 11.36 -2.92 -17.51
N ALA A 285 11.92 -3.33 -16.37
CA ALA A 285 13.17 -4.07 -16.31
C ALA A 285 13.05 -5.43 -17.02
N VAL A 286 11.93 -6.14 -16.84
CA VAL A 286 11.65 -7.42 -17.53
C VAL A 286 11.46 -7.22 -19.04
N GLN A 287 10.68 -6.23 -19.45
CA GLN A 287 10.42 -5.94 -20.87
C GLN A 287 11.68 -5.55 -21.64
N LYS A 288 12.62 -4.86 -20.98
CA LYS A 288 13.92 -4.51 -21.56
C LYS A 288 14.94 -5.64 -21.51
N GLY A 289 14.59 -6.78 -20.91
CA GLY A 289 15.50 -7.94 -20.77
C GLY A 289 16.66 -7.68 -19.81
N LEU A 290 16.54 -6.72 -18.91
CA LEU A 290 17.55 -6.42 -17.88
C LEU A 290 17.53 -7.47 -16.77
N ILE A 291 16.36 -7.98 -16.46
CA ILE A 291 16.11 -9.11 -15.57
C ILE A 291 15.03 -10.01 -16.18
N SER A 292 14.92 -11.22 -15.67
CA SER A 292 13.83 -12.15 -15.95
C SER A 292 12.95 -12.35 -14.69
N LYS A 293 11.87 -13.07 -14.81
CA LYS A 293 11.03 -13.40 -13.64
C LYS A 293 11.76 -14.30 -12.63
N GLU A 294 12.75 -15.07 -13.09
CA GLU A 294 13.59 -15.95 -12.29
C GLU A 294 14.57 -15.17 -11.40
N ASP A 295 14.84 -13.91 -11.72
CA ASP A 295 15.69 -13.00 -10.93
C ASP A 295 14.91 -12.35 -9.77
N ILE A 296 13.58 -12.45 -9.76
CA ILE A 296 12.76 -12.07 -8.61
C ILE A 296 13.01 -13.07 -7.48
N VAL A 297 13.50 -12.57 -6.34
CA VAL A 297 13.94 -13.43 -5.23
C VAL A 297 12.77 -14.23 -4.65
N ALA A 298 11.67 -13.57 -4.35
CA ALA A 298 10.46 -14.20 -3.83
C ALA A 298 9.26 -13.24 -3.81
N GLU A 299 8.08 -13.80 -3.62
CA GLU A 299 6.94 -13.07 -3.11
C GLU A 299 7.11 -12.83 -1.60
N ILE A 300 6.63 -11.69 -1.11
CA ILE A 300 6.80 -11.25 0.28
C ILE A 300 6.30 -12.27 1.31
N GLY A 301 5.25 -13.03 1.01
CA GLY A 301 4.72 -14.08 1.88
C GLY A 301 5.76 -15.13 2.28
N SER A 302 6.66 -15.48 1.36
CA SER A 302 7.77 -16.42 1.61
C SER A 302 8.77 -15.86 2.63
N VAL A 303 9.01 -14.56 2.59
CA VAL A 303 9.91 -13.87 3.53
C VAL A 303 9.25 -13.73 4.91
N ILE A 304 7.98 -13.38 4.96
CA ILE A 304 7.22 -13.29 6.22
C ILE A 304 7.22 -14.63 6.96
N LEU A 305 7.08 -15.74 6.23
CA LEU A 305 7.13 -17.10 6.79
C LEU A 305 8.56 -17.60 7.10
N GLY A 306 9.60 -16.80 6.85
CA GLY A 306 10.99 -17.18 7.08
C GLY A 306 11.52 -18.26 6.13
N ARG A 307 10.85 -18.52 5.01
CA ARG A 307 11.27 -19.51 3.99
C ARG A 307 12.36 -18.97 3.08
N THR A 308 12.33 -17.67 2.81
CA THR A 308 13.31 -16.97 1.99
C THR A 308 13.86 -15.79 2.79
N PRO A 309 15.20 -15.59 2.83
CA PRO A 309 15.76 -14.42 3.50
C PRO A 309 15.48 -13.15 2.67
N GLY A 310 15.08 -12.07 3.35
CA GLY A 310 14.91 -10.76 2.73
C GLY A 310 16.26 -10.15 2.35
N ARG A 311 16.87 -9.43 3.27
CA ARG A 311 18.22 -8.85 3.14
C ARG A 311 19.28 -9.89 3.54
N LEU A 312 20.40 -9.92 2.84
CA LEU A 312 21.53 -10.79 3.16
C LEU A 312 22.70 -10.02 3.80
N SER A 313 22.81 -8.74 3.48
CA SER A 313 23.86 -7.85 4.04
C SER A 313 23.35 -6.40 4.16
N ASP A 314 24.04 -5.59 4.97
CA ASP A 314 23.75 -4.16 5.12
C ASP A 314 24.03 -3.36 3.83
N GLN A 315 24.73 -3.95 2.88
CA GLN A 315 25.05 -3.32 1.60
C GLN A 315 24.01 -3.62 0.50
N ASP A 316 23.13 -4.59 0.71
CA ASP A 316 22.11 -4.93 -0.29
C ASP A 316 21.20 -3.73 -0.55
N ILE A 317 20.96 -3.43 -1.81
CA ILE A 317 19.80 -2.63 -2.22
C ILE A 317 18.64 -3.61 -2.34
N THR A 318 17.50 -3.29 -1.73
CA THR A 318 16.29 -4.13 -1.79
C THR A 318 15.15 -3.34 -2.41
N ILE A 319 14.40 -3.99 -3.29
CA ILE A 319 13.18 -3.42 -3.92
C ILE A 319 12.01 -4.33 -3.56
N TYR A 320 10.97 -3.74 -3.02
CA TYR A 320 9.67 -4.36 -2.86
C TYR A 320 8.67 -3.68 -3.80
N ASP A 321 8.24 -4.38 -4.84
CA ASP A 321 7.26 -3.93 -5.82
C ASP A 321 5.88 -4.42 -5.41
N SER A 322 5.02 -3.50 -4.97
CA SER A 322 3.66 -3.79 -4.51
C SER A 322 2.62 -3.22 -5.46
N THR A 323 2.03 -4.09 -6.25
CA THR A 323 0.98 -3.76 -7.21
C THR A 323 -0.41 -3.65 -6.58
N GLY A 324 -0.54 -4.11 -5.32
CA GLY A 324 -1.81 -4.13 -4.59
C GLY A 324 -2.72 -5.28 -5.04
N ILE A 325 -2.69 -6.39 -4.31
CA ILE A 325 -3.51 -7.58 -4.59
C ILE A 325 -4.85 -7.54 -3.89
N ALA A 326 -5.88 -8.12 -4.51
CA ALA A 326 -7.25 -8.16 -3.98
C ALA A 326 -7.35 -8.71 -2.54
N LEU A 327 -6.47 -9.65 -2.17
CA LEU A 327 -6.50 -10.31 -0.87
C LEU A 327 -6.33 -9.33 0.30
N GLN A 328 -5.55 -8.25 0.10
CA GLN A 328 -5.39 -7.18 1.08
C GLN A 328 -6.71 -6.44 1.33
N ASP A 329 -7.43 -6.12 0.25
CA ASP A 329 -8.72 -5.44 0.32
C ASP A 329 -9.77 -6.32 1.00
N LEU A 330 -9.82 -7.62 0.64
CA LEU A 330 -10.81 -8.57 1.13
C LEU A 330 -10.65 -8.89 2.62
N ILE A 331 -9.42 -9.16 3.08
CA ILE A 331 -9.18 -9.46 4.49
C ILE A 331 -9.44 -8.25 5.39
N THR A 332 -9.10 -7.05 4.91
CA THR A 332 -9.39 -5.79 5.61
C THR A 332 -10.90 -5.53 5.64
N ALA A 333 -11.60 -5.77 4.54
CA ALA A 333 -13.05 -5.58 4.46
C ALA A 333 -13.82 -6.59 5.36
N ASP A 334 -13.40 -7.84 5.44
CA ASP A 334 -13.99 -8.82 6.35
C ASP A 334 -13.83 -8.41 7.83
N TYR A 335 -12.66 -7.90 8.18
CA TYR A 335 -12.45 -7.32 9.52
C TYR A 335 -13.39 -6.16 9.80
N ILE A 336 -13.55 -5.23 8.86
CA ILE A 336 -14.46 -4.08 9.00
C ILE A 336 -15.90 -4.56 9.15
N LEU A 337 -16.35 -5.55 8.38
CA LEU A 337 -17.71 -6.12 8.49
C LEU A 337 -17.96 -6.69 9.89
N LYS A 338 -17.01 -7.46 10.43
CA LYS A 338 -17.09 -8.00 11.80
C LYS A 338 -17.16 -6.90 12.85
N LYS A 339 -16.31 -5.88 12.73
CA LYS A 339 -16.32 -4.73 13.64
C LYS A 339 -17.58 -3.87 13.53
N ALA A 340 -18.12 -3.72 12.33
CA ALA A 340 -19.37 -3.02 12.10
C ALA A 340 -20.56 -3.77 12.70
N GLU A 341 -20.56 -5.10 12.67
CA GLU A 341 -21.57 -5.93 13.32
C GLU A 341 -21.50 -5.79 14.85
N GLU A 342 -20.30 -5.89 15.44
CA GLU A 342 -20.07 -5.71 16.89
C GLU A 342 -20.52 -4.32 17.40
N ARG A 343 -20.40 -3.28 16.57
CA ARG A 343 -20.72 -1.89 16.93
C ARG A 343 -22.07 -1.40 16.36
N GLU A 344 -22.82 -2.28 15.74
CA GLU A 344 -24.12 -1.99 15.09
C GLU A 344 -24.05 -0.83 14.07
N LEU A 345 -22.92 -0.72 13.34
CA LEU A 345 -22.69 0.31 12.31
C LEU A 345 -23.12 -0.17 10.93
N GLY A 346 -23.48 0.79 10.05
CA GLY A 346 -23.95 0.55 8.70
C GLY A 346 -25.43 0.20 8.61
N THR A 347 -25.91 0.06 7.38
CA THR A 347 -27.30 -0.31 7.09
C THR A 347 -27.38 -1.79 6.75
N VAL A 348 -28.31 -2.52 7.36
CA VAL A 348 -28.56 -3.93 7.07
C VAL A 348 -29.80 -4.07 6.17
N ALA A 349 -29.59 -4.54 4.96
CA ALA A 349 -30.64 -4.92 4.04
C ALA A 349 -30.92 -6.43 4.12
N GLN A 350 -32.06 -6.86 3.65
CA GLN A 350 -32.40 -8.28 3.46
C GLN A 350 -32.39 -8.59 1.96
N LEU A 351 -31.54 -9.52 1.53
CA LEU A 351 -31.44 -9.99 0.13
C LEU A 351 -32.06 -11.37 -0.02
#